data_1296835079272fdfca6c1fc343712575
#
_entry.id   1296835079272fdfca6c1fc343712575
#
_cell.length_a   1.000
_cell.length_b   1.000
_cell.length_c   1.000
_cell.angle_alpha   90.00
_cell.angle_beta   90.00
_cell.angle_gamma   90.00
#
_symmetry.space_group_name_H-M   'P 1'
#
loop_
_entity.id
_entity.type
_entity.pdbx_description
1 polymer ?
#
loop_
_entity_poly.entity_id
_entity_poly.type
_entity_poly.pdbx_seq_one_letter_code
_entity_poly.pdbx_strand_id
1 'polypeptide(L)'
;KYHGLRDEEDRHPYHDSISVCTAPSNTTTTVEWEPDASEDTYVIDGEEVAGRGAERIDNVVETVRERVGVDHAVRVESENSFPSNVGFGSSASGFAALAYAACEAAGLDLTRPEVSAIARRGSSSAARAVTGAYSDLHIGLNDIDCRSERIDTGTGELDGEPFDPETDLRIVTALVPSYKETEAAHREAADSHMFDARRAHVQDQLAEARDALRSGAFHRVFETAEHDSLSLAATTMTGPAGWVYWQPETIAVFNAVRELREEGVPAYFSTDTGASVYVNTTADHADRVADRIKEVGVESNTWEVGGPARTVDDALF
;
A
#
# COMPACT_ATOMS: atom_id res chain seq x y z
N LYS A 1 5.54 -3.38 7.41
CA LYS A 1 5.63 -2.33 6.38
C LYS A 1 7.08 -2.03 6.03
N TYR A 2 7.42 -1.85 4.73
CA TYR A 2 8.79 -1.43 4.37
C TYR A 2 9.07 0.00 4.86
N HIS A 3 10.33 0.26 5.22
CA HIS A 3 10.81 1.56 5.62
C HIS A 3 12.21 1.78 5.06
N GLY A 4 12.42 2.90 4.37
CA GLY A 4 13.63 3.21 3.64
C GLY A 4 13.75 2.52 2.28
N LEU A 5 14.45 3.19 1.37
CA LEU A 5 14.80 2.69 0.05
C LEU A 5 16.32 2.58 -0.03
N ARG A 6 16.82 1.40 -0.44
CA ARG A 6 18.26 1.18 -0.73
C ARG A 6 18.66 1.74 -2.10
N ASP A 7 17.66 1.93 -2.96
CA ASP A 7 17.77 2.52 -4.28
C ASP A 7 16.52 3.37 -4.53
N GLU A 8 16.71 4.67 -4.78
CA GLU A 8 15.62 5.60 -4.99
C GLU A 8 15.14 5.61 -6.45
N GLU A 9 16.01 5.34 -7.42
CA GLU A 9 15.70 5.32 -8.84
C GLU A 9 14.82 4.12 -9.17
N ASP A 10 15.29 2.93 -8.81
CA ASP A 10 14.57 1.66 -8.98
C ASP A 10 13.58 1.36 -7.86
N ARG A 11 13.48 2.20 -6.85
CA ARG A 11 12.57 2.09 -5.70
C ARG A 11 12.66 0.77 -4.93
N HIS A 12 13.87 0.27 -4.76
CA HIS A 12 14.11 -0.93 -3.99
C HIS A 12 14.07 -0.65 -2.48
N PRO A 13 13.18 -1.31 -1.71
CA PRO A 13 13.19 -1.19 -0.25
C PRO A 13 14.38 -1.91 0.39
N TYR A 14 14.66 -1.60 1.65
CA TYR A 14 15.69 -2.29 2.43
C TYR A 14 15.27 -3.67 2.96
N HIS A 15 13.98 -3.94 3.07
CA HIS A 15 13.46 -5.20 3.60
C HIS A 15 12.08 -5.52 3.01
N ASP A 16 11.70 -6.79 3.04
CA ASP A 16 10.39 -7.30 2.65
C ASP A 16 9.26 -6.62 3.43
N SER A 17 8.05 -6.71 2.91
CA SER A 17 6.88 -6.18 3.61
C SER A 17 5.59 -6.85 3.19
N ILE A 18 4.69 -7.04 4.15
CA ILE A 18 3.34 -7.53 3.92
C ILE A 18 2.36 -6.36 3.99
N SER A 19 1.34 -6.36 3.14
CA SER A 19 0.23 -5.41 3.19
C SER A 19 -1.07 -6.05 2.74
N VAL A 20 -2.17 -5.41 3.10
CA VAL A 20 -3.50 -5.71 2.59
C VAL A 20 -3.92 -4.61 1.61
N CYS A 21 -4.42 -5.00 0.43
CA CYS A 21 -5.12 -4.10 -0.49
C CYS A 21 -6.51 -3.82 0.05
N THR A 22 -7.00 -2.60 -0.18
CA THR A 22 -8.31 -2.16 0.33
C THR A 22 -9.25 -1.75 -0.80
N ALA A 23 -10.54 -1.96 -0.59
CA ALA A 23 -11.65 -1.55 -1.44
C ALA A 23 -12.67 -0.75 -0.59
N PRO A 24 -13.54 0.08 -1.23
CA PRO A 24 -13.84 0.17 -2.67
C PRO A 24 -12.97 1.16 -3.45
N SER A 25 -12.03 1.87 -2.83
CA SER A 25 -11.19 2.87 -3.52
C SER A 25 -10.33 2.22 -4.61
N ASN A 26 -10.36 2.78 -5.82
CA ASN A 26 -9.63 2.26 -6.97
C ASN A 26 -9.16 3.39 -7.91
N THR A 27 -8.27 3.03 -8.83
CA THR A 27 -7.87 3.85 -9.97
C THR A 27 -8.15 3.08 -11.25
N THR A 28 -8.82 3.71 -12.21
CA THR A 28 -8.98 3.21 -13.58
C THR A 28 -7.98 3.90 -14.48
N THR A 29 -7.28 3.14 -15.32
CA THR A 29 -6.28 3.69 -16.25
C THR A 29 -6.47 3.07 -17.63
N THR A 30 -6.49 3.92 -18.65
CA THR A 30 -6.44 3.53 -20.06
C THR A 30 -5.09 3.90 -20.63
N VAL A 31 -4.51 3.00 -21.42
CA VAL A 31 -3.21 3.20 -22.09
C VAL A 31 -3.34 2.85 -23.56
N GLU A 32 -2.87 3.73 -24.44
CA GLU A 32 -2.76 3.50 -25.88
C GLU A 32 -1.33 3.78 -26.35
N TRP A 33 -0.74 2.83 -27.09
CA TRP A 33 0.54 3.04 -27.75
C TRP A 33 0.31 3.68 -29.13
N GLU A 34 0.87 4.87 -29.36
CA GLU A 34 0.63 5.72 -30.52
C GLU A 34 1.85 5.80 -31.44
N PRO A 35 1.98 4.92 -32.47
CA PRO A 35 3.17 4.88 -33.34
C PRO A 35 3.42 6.17 -34.11
N ASP A 36 2.37 6.94 -34.40
CA ASP A 36 2.42 8.15 -35.21
C ASP A 36 2.54 9.44 -34.36
N ALA A 37 2.44 9.36 -33.04
CA ALA A 37 2.63 10.50 -32.15
C ALA A 37 4.12 10.76 -31.87
N SER A 38 4.48 12.01 -31.55
CA SER A 38 5.86 12.44 -31.30
C SER A 38 6.20 12.58 -29.82
N GLU A 39 5.19 12.62 -28.95
CA GLU A 39 5.35 12.90 -27.52
C GLU A 39 4.36 12.09 -26.70
N ASP A 40 4.76 11.70 -25.49
CA ASP A 40 3.91 11.04 -24.53
C ASP A 40 2.91 12.02 -23.92
N THR A 41 1.71 11.54 -23.60
CA THR A 41 0.67 12.33 -22.97
C THR A 41 0.15 11.65 -21.71
N TYR A 42 0.18 12.35 -20.58
CA TYR A 42 -0.25 11.85 -19.27
C TYR A 42 -1.32 12.75 -18.66
N VAL A 43 -2.50 12.19 -18.39
CA VAL A 43 -3.63 12.89 -17.77
C VAL A 43 -4.10 12.11 -16.55
N ILE A 44 -4.28 12.80 -15.42
CA ILE A 44 -4.84 12.20 -14.18
C ILE A 44 -5.95 13.11 -13.68
N ASP A 45 -7.14 12.53 -13.47
CA ASP A 45 -8.35 13.25 -13.02
C ASP A 45 -8.66 14.49 -13.88
N GLY A 46 -8.38 14.40 -15.21
CA GLY A 46 -8.60 15.47 -16.20
C GLY A 46 -7.51 16.55 -16.24
N GLU A 47 -6.43 16.41 -15.47
CA GLU A 47 -5.30 17.35 -15.44
C GLU A 47 -4.05 16.74 -16.07
N GLU A 48 -3.34 17.50 -16.90
CA GLU A 48 -2.05 17.08 -17.48
C GLU A 48 -0.98 16.96 -16.39
N VAL A 49 -0.24 15.86 -16.40
CA VAL A 49 0.81 15.58 -15.44
C VAL A 49 2.16 16.04 -15.96
N ALA A 50 2.90 16.81 -15.14
CA ALA A 50 4.23 17.32 -15.47
C ALA A 50 5.22 17.11 -14.32
N GLY A 51 6.50 17.35 -14.60
CA GLY A 51 7.60 17.29 -13.62
C GLY A 51 7.74 15.91 -13.01
N ARG A 52 7.96 15.83 -11.69
CA ARG A 52 8.23 14.58 -10.96
C ARG A 52 7.13 13.52 -11.12
N GLY A 53 5.88 13.93 -11.32
CA GLY A 53 4.78 12.99 -11.58
C GLY A 53 5.00 12.28 -12.91
N ALA A 54 5.30 13.03 -13.97
CA ALA A 54 5.59 12.51 -15.29
C ALA A 54 6.85 11.64 -15.28
N GLU A 55 7.96 12.06 -14.66
CA GLU A 55 9.19 11.28 -14.54
C GLU A 55 8.94 9.87 -13.96
N ARG A 56 8.04 9.74 -12.99
CA ARG A 56 7.68 8.45 -12.39
C ARG A 56 6.80 7.60 -13.30
N ILE A 57 5.96 8.22 -14.13
CA ILE A 57 5.18 7.54 -15.16
C ILE A 57 6.14 7.04 -16.24
N ASP A 58 7.08 7.88 -16.67
CA ASP A 58 8.14 7.53 -17.64
C ASP A 58 8.91 6.27 -17.21
N ASN A 59 9.30 6.16 -15.94
CA ASN A 59 10.02 4.99 -15.43
C ASN A 59 9.24 3.68 -15.62
N VAL A 60 7.91 3.71 -15.52
CA VAL A 60 7.05 2.54 -15.77
C VAL A 60 6.91 2.28 -17.26
N VAL A 61 6.62 3.32 -18.03
CA VAL A 61 6.40 3.27 -19.48
C VAL A 61 7.67 2.78 -20.19
N GLU A 62 8.83 3.36 -19.90
CA GLU A 62 10.13 2.95 -20.48
C GLU A 62 10.44 1.48 -20.21
N THR A 63 10.15 0.99 -19.00
CA THR A 63 10.33 -0.42 -18.68
C THR A 63 9.49 -1.34 -19.58
N VAL A 64 8.28 -0.92 -19.96
CA VAL A 64 7.42 -1.66 -20.89
C VAL A 64 7.96 -1.52 -22.32
N ARG A 65 8.34 -0.31 -22.77
CA ARG A 65 8.97 -0.07 -24.09
C ARG A 65 10.17 -0.95 -24.33
N GLU A 66 11.08 -1.00 -23.37
CA GLU A 66 12.29 -1.84 -23.45
C GLU A 66 11.95 -3.33 -23.62
N ARG A 67 10.91 -3.81 -22.93
CA ARG A 67 10.50 -5.22 -23.01
C ARG A 67 9.86 -5.59 -24.35
N VAL A 68 9.11 -4.66 -24.94
CA VAL A 68 8.47 -4.87 -26.25
C VAL A 68 9.43 -4.57 -27.39
N GLY A 69 10.43 -3.73 -27.18
CA GLY A 69 11.41 -3.32 -28.19
C GLY A 69 10.82 -2.36 -29.21
N VAL A 70 9.92 -1.46 -28.79
CA VAL A 70 9.30 -0.41 -29.60
C VAL A 70 9.61 0.98 -29.02
N ASP A 71 9.54 2.00 -29.87
CA ASP A 71 9.77 3.40 -29.52
C ASP A 71 8.52 4.22 -29.91
N HIS A 72 7.35 3.74 -29.49
CA HIS A 72 6.08 4.42 -29.73
C HIS A 72 5.80 5.39 -28.59
N ALA A 73 5.21 6.55 -28.92
CA ALA A 73 4.63 7.42 -27.92
C ALA A 73 3.45 6.71 -27.22
N VAL A 74 3.10 7.17 -26.04
CA VAL A 74 2.00 6.60 -25.27
C VAL A 74 1.06 7.67 -24.77
N ARG A 75 -0.24 7.42 -24.85
CA ARG A 75 -1.29 8.17 -24.17
C ARG A 75 -1.73 7.39 -22.93
N VAL A 76 -1.68 8.05 -21.79
CA VAL A 76 -2.14 7.52 -20.51
C VAL A 76 -3.19 8.45 -19.92
N GLU A 77 -4.34 7.91 -19.59
CA GLU A 77 -5.37 8.62 -18.84
C GLU A 77 -5.82 7.81 -17.63
N SER A 78 -5.88 8.45 -16.46
CA SER A 78 -6.23 7.80 -15.19
C SER A 78 -7.28 8.61 -14.44
N GLU A 79 -8.22 7.90 -13.82
CA GLU A 79 -9.22 8.46 -12.91
C GLU A 79 -9.20 7.75 -11.57
N ASN A 80 -9.24 8.54 -10.49
CA ASN A 80 -9.32 8.04 -9.12
C ASN A 80 -10.76 8.10 -8.60
N SER A 81 -11.25 7.03 -7.98
CA SER A 81 -12.55 7.01 -7.32
C SER A 81 -12.55 7.74 -5.96
N PHE A 82 -11.44 8.35 -5.58
CA PHE A 82 -11.22 9.01 -4.28
C PHE A 82 -10.36 10.26 -4.47
N PRO A 83 -10.44 11.26 -3.55
CA PRO A 83 -9.64 12.47 -3.66
C PRO A 83 -8.14 12.18 -3.60
N SER A 84 -7.38 12.75 -4.54
CA SER A 84 -5.93 12.70 -4.53
C SER A 84 -5.36 13.42 -3.30
N ASN A 85 -4.18 12.99 -2.82
CA ASN A 85 -3.42 13.62 -1.72
C ASN A 85 -4.01 13.55 -0.30
N VAL A 86 -5.04 12.75 -0.06
CA VAL A 86 -5.60 12.53 1.30
C VAL A 86 -4.99 11.34 2.06
N GLY A 87 -3.89 10.77 1.56
CA GLY A 87 -3.16 9.68 2.23
C GLY A 87 -3.70 8.27 1.98
N PHE A 88 -4.62 8.09 1.04
CA PHE A 88 -5.24 6.81 0.70
C PHE A 88 -4.44 5.93 -0.28
N GLY A 89 -3.16 6.23 -0.50
CA GLY A 89 -2.32 5.39 -1.36
C GLY A 89 -2.56 5.61 -2.87
N SER A 90 -2.96 6.82 -3.30
CA SER A 90 -3.21 7.15 -4.71
C SER A 90 -2.07 6.74 -5.63
N SER A 91 -0.81 6.97 -5.24
CA SER A 91 0.32 6.53 -6.04
C SER A 91 0.47 5.00 -6.11
N ALA A 92 0.04 4.26 -5.08
CA ALA A 92 0.07 2.79 -5.13
C ALA A 92 -0.97 2.26 -6.12
N SER A 93 -2.20 2.74 -6.05
CA SER A 93 -3.29 2.38 -6.96
C SER A 93 -2.98 2.82 -8.39
N GLY A 94 -2.58 4.09 -8.61
CA GLY A 94 -2.29 4.65 -9.93
C GLY A 94 -1.17 3.92 -10.67
N PHE A 95 -0.02 3.69 -10.04
CA PHE A 95 1.08 2.98 -10.71
C PHE A 95 0.82 1.48 -10.89
N ALA A 96 -0.01 0.86 -10.07
CA ALA A 96 -0.46 -0.51 -10.30
C ALA A 96 -1.37 -0.60 -11.53
N ALA A 97 -2.34 0.30 -11.65
CA ALA A 97 -3.23 0.38 -12.80
C ALA A 97 -2.47 0.71 -14.08
N LEU A 98 -1.55 1.70 -14.03
CA LEU A 98 -0.69 2.06 -15.16
C LEU A 98 0.15 0.87 -15.66
N ALA A 99 0.89 0.22 -14.78
CA ALA A 99 1.76 -0.89 -15.18
C ALA A 99 0.95 -2.05 -15.77
N TYR A 100 -0.20 -2.37 -15.17
CA TYR A 100 -1.07 -3.42 -15.66
C TYR A 100 -1.66 -3.06 -17.04
N ALA A 101 -2.23 -1.86 -17.20
CA ALA A 101 -2.79 -1.40 -18.46
C ALA A 101 -1.74 -1.27 -19.58
N ALA A 102 -0.54 -0.76 -19.27
CA ALA A 102 0.55 -0.63 -20.25
C ALA A 102 1.04 -1.99 -20.76
N CYS A 103 1.15 -3.00 -19.88
CA CYS A 103 1.53 -4.36 -20.28
C CYS A 103 0.44 -5.01 -21.14
N GLU A 104 -0.84 -4.89 -20.77
CA GLU A 104 -1.97 -5.39 -21.55
C GLU A 104 -2.04 -4.73 -22.94
N ALA A 105 -1.94 -3.39 -23.00
CA ALA A 105 -1.95 -2.63 -24.25
C ALA A 105 -0.75 -2.97 -25.17
N ALA A 106 0.39 -3.35 -24.59
CA ALA A 106 1.58 -3.81 -25.31
C ALA A 106 1.51 -5.29 -25.73
N GLY A 107 0.48 -6.02 -25.33
CA GLY A 107 0.33 -7.45 -25.63
C GLY A 107 1.33 -8.35 -24.90
N LEU A 108 1.85 -7.92 -23.75
CA LEU A 108 2.75 -8.70 -22.93
C LEU A 108 1.96 -9.70 -22.07
N ASP A 109 2.26 -10.99 -22.24
CA ASP A 109 1.70 -12.07 -21.41
C ASP A 109 2.57 -12.24 -20.15
N LEU A 110 2.37 -11.36 -19.17
CA LEU A 110 3.09 -11.34 -17.90
C LEU A 110 2.20 -11.78 -16.75
N THR A 111 2.78 -12.50 -15.80
CA THR A 111 2.14 -12.80 -14.52
C THR A 111 2.05 -11.54 -13.65
N ARG A 112 1.08 -11.51 -12.71
CA ARG A 112 0.98 -10.37 -11.76
C ARG A 112 2.28 -10.08 -10.99
N PRO A 113 3.03 -11.06 -10.49
CA PRO A 113 4.34 -10.79 -9.90
C PRO A 113 5.31 -10.09 -10.86
N GLU A 114 5.34 -10.43 -12.15
CA GLU A 114 6.18 -9.75 -13.14
C GLU A 114 5.71 -8.32 -13.42
N VAL A 115 4.40 -8.09 -13.56
CA VAL A 115 3.83 -6.73 -13.66
C VAL A 115 4.11 -5.93 -12.39
N SER A 116 4.09 -6.56 -11.22
CA SER A 116 4.38 -5.88 -9.95
C SER A 116 5.81 -5.33 -9.86
N ALA A 117 6.78 -6.01 -10.47
CA ALA A 117 8.15 -5.51 -10.58
C ALA A 117 8.23 -4.24 -11.43
N ILE A 118 7.40 -4.13 -12.48
CA ILE A 118 7.27 -2.92 -13.31
C ILE A 118 6.59 -1.79 -12.51
N ALA A 119 5.46 -2.08 -11.87
CA ALA A 119 4.70 -1.10 -11.07
C ALA A 119 5.53 -0.49 -9.94
N ARG A 120 6.43 -1.26 -9.34
CA ARG A 120 7.37 -0.82 -8.30
C ARG A 120 8.19 0.39 -8.72
N ARG A 121 8.60 0.47 -9.99
CA ARG A 121 9.42 1.56 -10.52
C ARG A 121 8.71 2.91 -10.43
N GLY A 122 7.39 2.93 -10.50
CA GLY A 122 6.58 4.11 -10.20
C GLY A 122 6.43 4.34 -8.69
N SER A 123 6.17 3.27 -7.93
CA SER A 123 6.04 3.30 -6.46
C SER A 123 6.24 1.90 -5.87
N SER A 124 7.09 1.73 -4.86
CA SER A 124 7.30 0.42 -4.22
C SER A 124 5.99 -0.18 -3.67
N SER A 125 5.06 0.66 -3.21
CA SER A 125 3.75 0.20 -2.75
C SER A 125 2.83 -0.27 -3.89
N ALA A 126 3.05 0.19 -5.12
CA ALA A 126 2.25 -0.23 -6.28
C ALA A 126 2.44 -1.72 -6.61
N ALA A 127 3.63 -2.26 -6.38
CA ALA A 127 3.87 -3.68 -6.58
C ALA A 127 2.81 -4.55 -5.86
N ARG A 128 2.45 -4.21 -4.62
CA ARG A 128 1.48 -4.94 -3.81
C ARG A 128 0.04 -4.75 -4.30
N ALA A 129 -0.28 -3.57 -4.83
CA ALA A 129 -1.59 -3.29 -5.40
C ALA A 129 -1.87 -4.10 -6.68
N VAL A 130 -0.83 -4.46 -7.45
CA VAL A 130 -0.99 -5.35 -8.62
C VAL A 130 -1.46 -6.74 -8.21
N THR A 131 -0.90 -7.30 -7.13
CA THR A 131 -1.22 -8.66 -6.67
C THR A 131 -2.49 -8.73 -5.83
N GLY A 132 -2.87 -7.65 -5.17
CA GLY A 132 -4.11 -7.51 -4.42
C GLY A 132 -4.19 -8.36 -3.16
N ALA A 133 -5.31 -8.31 -2.47
CA ALA A 133 -5.57 -8.99 -1.21
C ALA A 133 -4.41 -8.84 -0.22
N TYR A 134 -3.91 -9.92 0.35
CA TYR A 134 -2.69 -9.92 1.16
C TYR A 134 -1.49 -10.19 0.28
N SER A 135 -0.56 -9.25 0.26
CA SER A 135 0.59 -9.26 -0.64
C SER A 135 1.90 -9.18 0.14
N ASP A 136 2.86 -10.00 -0.27
CA ASP A 136 4.23 -10.00 0.20
C ASP A 136 5.15 -9.37 -0.85
N LEU A 137 5.75 -8.23 -0.53
CA LEU A 137 6.76 -7.60 -1.37
C LEU A 137 8.13 -8.12 -0.98
N HIS A 138 8.73 -8.90 -1.84
CA HIS A 138 10.11 -9.38 -1.71
C HIS A 138 11.08 -8.35 -2.27
N ILE A 139 12.15 -8.06 -1.53
CA ILE A 139 13.20 -7.14 -1.99
C ILE A 139 14.11 -7.77 -3.05
N GLY A 140 14.20 -9.10 -3.08
CA GLY A 140 15.04 -9.83 -4.01
C GLY A 140 16.53 -9.48 -3.97
N LEU A 141 17.30 -10.10 -4.83
CA LEU A 141 18.73 -9.83 -5.02
C LEU A 141 18.99 -8.88 -6.20
N ASN A 142 18.05 -8.78 -7.12
CA ASN A 142 18.13 -7.95 -8.32
C ASN A 142 16.76 -7.31 -8.62
N ASP A 143 16.68 -6.54 -9.70
CA ASP A 143 15.49 -5.80 -10.09
C ASP A 143 14.27 -6.71 -10.36
N ILE A 144 14.46 -7.82 -11.08
CA ILE A 144 13.39 -8.75 -11.44
C ILE A 144 12.82 -9.48 -10.21
N ASP A 145 13.68 -9.77 -9.23
CA ASP A 145 13.31 -10.48 -8.01
C ASP A 145 12.59 -9.56 -7.00
N CYS A 146 12.74 -8.23 -7.15
CA CYS A 146 12.05 -7.25 -6.32
C CYS A 146 10.60 -7.07 -6.81
N ARG A 147 9.74 -7.99 -6.40
CA ARG A 147 8.35 -8.11 -6.84
C ARG A 147 7.41 -8.53 -5.72
N SER A 148 6.13 -8.36 -5.94
CA SER A 148 5.11 -8.77 -5.00
C SER A 148 4.50 -10.12 -5.41
N GLU A 149 4.17 -10.91 -4.40
CA GLU A 149 3.40 -12.15 -4.55
C GLU A 149 2.18 -12.11 -3.62
N ARG A 150 1.07 -12.68 -4.06
CA ARG A 150 -0.11 -12.82 -3.20
C ARG A 150 0.15 -13.90 -2.17
N ILE A 151 -0.25 -13.65 -0.94
CA ILE A 151 -0.25 -14.65 0.13
C ILE A 151 -1.58 -15.42 0.07
N ASP A 152 -1.49 -16.75 -0.02
CA ASP A 152 -2.65 -17.61 0.15
C ASP A 152 -3.00 -17.63 1.65
N THR A 153 -4.14 -17.01 1.99
CA THR A 153 -4.66 -16.98 3.36
C THR A 153 -5.42 -18.26 3.68
N GLY A 154 -5.32 -18.72 4.91
CA GLY A 154 -6.16 -19.79 5.43
C GLY A 154 -7.36 -19.22 6.18
N THR A 155 -8.39 -20.03 6.34
CA THR A 155 -9.48 -19.74 7.27
C THR A 155 -9.12 -20.23 8.68
N GLY A 156 -9.48 -19.44 9.68
CA GLY A 156 -9.22 -19.74 11.10
C GLY A 156 -10.49 -19.67 11.94
N GLU A 157 -10.30 -19.49 13.22
CA GLU A 157 -11.38 -19.22 14.17
C GLU A 157 -11.06 -17.94 14.96
N LEU A 158 -12.08 -17.12 15.18
CA LEU A 158 -12.02 -15.94 16.04
C LEU A 158 -13.18 -16.02 17.03
N ASP A 159 -12.86 -16.07 18.33
CA ASP A 159 -13.86 -16.19 19.41
C ASP A 159 -14.83 -17.37 19.27
N GLY A 160 -14.39 -18.46 18.62
CA GLY A 160 -15.17 -19.68 18.39
C GLY A 160 -16.01 -19.69 17.12
N GLU A 161 -15.97 -18.61 16.32
CA GLU A 161 -16.63 -18.52 15.02
C GLU A 161 -15.60 -18.60 13.87
N PRO A 162 -15.97 -19.15 12.70
CA PRO A 162 -15.09 -19.17 11.55
C PRO A 162 -14.69 -17.75 11.12
N PHE A 163 -13.43 -17.57 10.76
CA PHE A 163 -12.88 -16.30 10.28
C PHE A 163 -12.09 -16.53 8.98
N ASP A 164 -12.46 -15.79 7.94
CA ASP A 164 -11.73 -15.71 6.67
C ASP A 164 -11.13 -14.30 6.53
N PRO A 165 -9.77 -14.16 6.52
CA PRO A 165 -9.11 -12.87 6.42
C PRO A 165 -9.53 -12.03 5.21
N GLU A 166 -9.91 -12.63 4.09
CA GLU A 166 -10.26 -11.90 2.88
C GLU A 166 -11.70 -11.38 2.87
N THR A 167 -12.64 -12.09 3.50
CA THR A 167 -14.06 -11.71 3.50
C THR A 167 -14.50 -11.01 4.77
N ASP A 168 -13.93 -11.35 5.91
CA ASP A 168 -14.40 -10.91 7.22
C ASP A 168 -13.62 -9.72 7.78
N LEU A 169 -12.40 -9.42 7.26
CA LEU A 169 -11.65 -8.24 7.67
C LEU A 169 -12.38 -6.95 7.25
N ARG A 170 -12.41 -6.00 8.18
CA ARG A 170 -12.73 -4.58 7.91
C ARG A 170 -11.63 -3.70 8.43
N ILE A 171 -11.35 -2.64 7.67
CA ILE A 171 -10.35 -1.64 8.03
C ILE A 171 -11.09 -0.31 8.21
N VAL A 172 -11.28 0.10 9.46
CA VAL A 172 -11.87 1.41 9.76
C VAL A 172 -10.75 2.44 9.78
N THR A 173 -10.76 3.36 8.81
CA THR A 173 -9.76 4.40 8.70
C THR A 173 -10.13 5.59 9.58
N ALA A 174 -9.22 6.03 10.42
CA ALA A 174 -9.34 7.28 11.18
C ALA A 174 -8.48 8.34 10.50
N LEU A 175 -9.12 9.34 9.89
CA LEU A 175 -8.47 10.37 9.10
C LEU A 175 -7.96 11.49 9.99
N VAL A 176 -6.67 11.54 10.21
CA VAL A 176 -6.01 12.60 10.99
C VAL A 176 -5.18 13.47 10.05
N PRO A 177 -5.63 14.71 9.75
CA PRO A 177 -4.88 15.60 8.89
C PRO A 177 -3.53 15.96 9.51
N SER A 178 -2.47 15.80 8.75
CA SER A 178 -1.12 16.25 9.15
C SER A 178 -0.26 16.54 7.93
N TYR A 179 0.70 17.45 8.10
CA TYR A 179 1.75 17.60 7.12
C TYR A 179 2.59 16.31 7.05
N LYS A 180 2.86 15.84 5.85
CA LYS A 180 3.56 14.57 5.64
C LYS A 180 4.54 14.69 4.48
N GLU A 181 5.80 14.36 4.74
CA GLU A 181 6.83 14.17 3.72
C GLU A 181 7.25 12.70 3.65
N THR A 182 6.43 11.88 2.97
CA THR A 182 6.65 10.42 2.90
C THR A 182 8.01 10.06 2.33
N GLU A 183 8.48 10.79 1.32
CA GLU A 183 9.78 10.50 0.70
C GLU A 183 10.95 10.87 1.60
N ALA A 184 10.86 12.01 2.31
CA ALA A 184 11.88 12.36 3.29
C ALA A 184 11.96 11.30 4.39
N ALA A 185 10.83 10.84 4.92
CA ALA A 185 10.79 9.78 5.92
C ALA A 185 11.46 8.48 5.44
N HIS A 186 11.28 8.10 4.17
CA HIS A 186 11.96 6.92 3.61
C HIS A 186 13.45 7.16 3.36
N ARG A 187 13.84 8.34 2.91
CA ARG A 187 15.23 8.69 2.65
C ARG A 187 16.07 8.69 3.92
N GLU A 188 15.54 9.27 4.99
CA GLU A 188 16.22 9.44 6.26
C GLU A 188 16.16 8.20 7.17
N ALA A 189 15.38 7.18 6.79
CA ALA A 189 15.19 6.00 7.63
C ALA A 189 16.50 5.29 7.97
N ALA A 190 17.41 5.18 7.00
CA ALA A 190 18.69 4.51 7.15
C ALA A 190 19.66 5.25 8.10
N ASP A 191 19.45 6.54 8.30
CA ASP A 191 20.27 7.38 9.20
C ASP A 191 19.79 7.34 10.66
N SER A 192 18.65 6.69 10.94
CA SER A 192 18.17 6.47 12.29
C SER A 192 19.01 5.41 13.00
N HIS A 193 19.42 5.69 14.24
CA HIS A 193 20.14 4.70 15.08
C HIS A 193 19.27 3.47 15.45
N MET A 194 17.95 3.52 15.21
CA MET A 194 17.03 2.40 15.39
C MET A 194 16.88 1.53 14.13
N PHE A 195 17.42 1.96 12.98
CA PHE A 195 17.15 1.32 11.71
C PHE A 195 17.69 -0.13 11.61
N ASP A 196 18.91 -0.37 12.06
CA ASP A 196 19.49 -1.73 12.04
C ASP A 196 18.74 -2.67 12.99
N ALA A 197 18.33 -2.18 14.16
CA ALA A 197 17.49 -2.96 15.07
C ALA A 197 16.14 -3.30 14.44
N ARG A 198 15.50 -2.34 13.75
CA ARG A 198 14.27 -2.59 12.99
C ARG A 198 14.48 -3.63 11.89
N ARG A 199 15.55 -3.52 11.09
CA ARG A 199 15.84 -4.48 10.01
C ARG A 199 16.03 -5.91 10.52
N ALA A 200 16.67 -6.07 11.68
CA ALA A 200 16.83 -7.38 12.31
C ALA A 200 15.49 -7.93 12.80
N HIS A 201 14.70 -7.09 13.48
CA HIS A 201 13.42 -7.49 14.07
C HIS A 201 12.34 -7.80 13.03
N VAL A 202 12.29 -7.04 11.93
CA VAL A 202 11.23 -7.19 10.91
C VAL A 202 11.22 -8.58 10.25
N GLN A 203 12.34 -9.29 10.22
CA GLN A 203 12.39 -10.64 9.64
C GLN A 203 11.55 -11.64 10.44
N ASP A 204 11.63 -11.58 11.76
CA ASP A 204 10.81 -12.42 12.66
C ASP A 204 9.33 -12.05 12.54
N GLN A 205 9.01 -10.75 12.46
CA GLN A 205 7.64 -10.26 12.27
C GLN A 205 7.04 -10.70 10.93
N LEU A 206 7.82 -10.69 9.85
CA LEU A 206 7.36 -11.17 8.54
C LEU A 206 7.08 -12.68 8.56
N ALA A 207 7.94 -13.48 9.19
CA ALA A 207 7.70 -14.89 9.34
C ALA A 207 6.42 -15.17 10.14
N GLU A 208 6.25 -14.49 11.28
CA GLU A 208 5.05 -14.57 12.11
C GLU A 208 3.78 -14.17 11.35
N ALA A 209 3.80 -13.04 10.65
CA ALA A 209 2.66 -12.57 9.88
C ALA A 209 2.27 -13.52 8.73
N ARG A 210 3.25 -14.11 8.02
CA ARG A 210 3.00 -15.11 6.97
C ARG A 210 2.33 -16.36 7.54
N ASP A 211 2.84 -16.88 8.65
CA ASP A 211 2.27 -18.07 9.31
C ASP A 211 0.87 -17.79 9.87
N ALA A 212 0.67 -16.63 10.48
CA ALA A 212 -0.61 -16.20 11.01
C ALA A 212 -1.67 -16.02 9.90
N LEU A 213 -1.31 -15.42 8.76
CA LEU A 213 -2.20 -15.28 7.59
C LEU A 213 -2.58 -16.63 7.01
N ARG A 214 -1.63 -17.56 6.85
CA ARG A 214 -1.89 -18.92 6.34
C ARG A 214 -2.79 -19.75 7.26
N SER A 215 -2.84 -19.42 8.53
CA SER A 215 -3.71 -20.10 9.52
C SER A 215 -5.00 -19.32 9.82
N GLY A 216 -5.24 -18.16 9.20
CA GLY A 216 -6.40 -17.31 9.50
C GLY A 216 -6.40 -16.76 10.94
N ALA A 217 -5.23 -16.60 11.55
CA ALA A 217 -5.10 -16.21 12.95
C ALA A 217 -5.15 -14.68 13.13
N PHE A 218 -6.36 -14.09 13.16
CA PHE A 218 -6.61 -12.66 13.22
C PHE A 218 -5.75 -11.92 14.25
N HIS A 219 -5.80 -12.34 15.51
CA HIS A 219 -5.07 -11.65 16.59
C HIS A 219 -3.57 -11.59 16.33
N ARG A 220 -2.96 -12.70 15.90
CA ARG A 220 -1.52 -12.78 15.63
C ARG A 220 -1.11 -11.85 14.47
N VAL A 221 -1.91 -11.80 13.40
CA VAL A 221 -1.65 -10.91 12.24
C VAL A 221 -1.64 -9.46 12.69
N PHE A 222 -2.68 -9.02 13.37
CA PHE A 222 -2.87 -7.60 13.65
C PHE A 222 -2.12 -7.11 14.89
N GLU A 223 -1.82 -7.97 15.85
CA GLU A 223 -0.86 -7.66 16.93
C GLU A 223 0.54 -7.41 16.35
N THR A 224 0.99 -8.27 15.42
CA THR A 224 2.25 -8.08 14.71
C THR A 224 2.26 -6.77 13.91
N ALA A 225 1.17 -6.44 13.21
CA ALA A 225 1.04 -5.20 12.44
C ALA A 225 1.03 -3.93 13.33
N GLU A 226 0.41 -4.02 14.51
CA GLU A 226 0.42 -2.95 15.53
C GLU A 226 1.86 -2.70 16.03
N HIS A 227 2.59 -3.75 16.41
CA HIS A 227 3.98 -3.65 16.84
C HIS A 227 4.91 -3.14 15.74
N ASP A 228 4.71 -3.56 14.49
CA ASP A 228 5.49 -3.04 13.35
C ASP A 228 5.26 -1.55 13.13
N SER A 229 4.02 -1.07 13.31
CA SER A 229 3.68 0.36 13.22
C SER A 229 4.42 1.19 14.27
N LEU A 230 4.50 0.69 15.51
CA LEU A 230 5.27 1.33 16.59
C LEU A 230 6.78 1.35 16.29
N SER A 231 7.31 0.25 15.78
CA SER A 231 8.73 0.13 15.37
C SER A 231 9.07 1.09 14.21
N LEU A 232 8.18 1.22 13.22
CA LEU A 232 8.35 2.17 12.12
C LEU A 232 8.38 3.61 12.63
N ALA A 233 7.42 3.99 13.48
CA ALA A 233 7.35 5.32 14.07
C ALA A 233 8.60 5.64 14.91
N ALA A 234 9.08 4.71 15.74
CA ALA A 234 10.31 4.87 16.50
C ALA A 234 11.52 5.17 15.59
N THR A 235 11.62 4.47 14.46
CA THR A 235 12.68 4.72 13.47
C THR A 235 12.56 6.10 12.84
N THR A 236 11.35 6.51 12.44
CA THR A 236 11.11 7.85 11.87
C THR A 236 11.42 8.96 12.88
N MET A 237 10.98 8.81 14.14
CA MET A 237 11.20 9.80 15.21
C MET A 237 12.67 9.94 15.59
N THR A 238 13.50 8.95 15.32
CA THR A 238 14.93 8.93 15.65
C THR A 238 15.83 9.16 14.44
N GLY A 239 15.26 9.46 13.28
CA GLY A 239 15.98 9.92 12.10
C GLY A 239 16.49 11.36 12.28
N PRO A 240 17.35 11.86 11.35
CA PRO A 240 17.97 13.19 11.46
C PRO A 240 17.01 14.36 11.64
N ALA A 241 15.86 14.32 10.95
CA ALA A 241 14.84 15.37 11.06
C ALA A 241 13.92 15.21 12.28
N GLY A 242 13.91 14.06 12.95
CA GLY A 242 13.12 13.83 14.16
C GLY A 242 11.61 13.94 13.92
N TRP A 243 11.11 13.45 12.79
CA TRP A 243 9.70 13.54 12.40
C TRP A 243 8.77 12.86 13.39
N VAL A 244 7.84 13.61 13.99
CA VAL A 244 6.74 13.10 14.80
C VAL A 244 5.45 13.41 14.05
N TYR A 245 4.96 12.45 13.28
CA TYR A 245 3.73 12.62 12.50
C TYR A 245 2.46 12.43 13.32
N TRP A 246 2.53 11.70 14.44
CA TRP A 246 1.37 11.44 15.29
C TRP A 246 0.87 12.72 15.96
N GLN A 247 -0.43 12.95 15.84
CA GLN A 247 -1.16 14.06 16.43
C GLN A 247 -1.86 13.60 17.71
N PRO A 248 -2.39 14.51 18.54
CA PRO A 248 -3.20 14.15 19.70
C PRO A 248 -4.34 13.18 19.35
N GLU A 249 -4.98 13.38 18.19
CA GLU A 249 -6.07 12.55 17.69
C GLU A 249 -5.58 11.14 17.33
N THR A 250 -4.37 10.99 16.79
CA THR A 250 -3.75 9.68 16.55
C THR A 250 -3.64 8.88 17.84
N ILE A 251 -3.16 9.51 18.90
CA ILE A 251 -3.03 8.89 20.23
C ILE A 251 -4.40 8.61 20.85
N ALA A 252 -5.38 9.49 20.64
CA ALA A 252 -6.75 9.26 21.11
C ALA A 252 -7.36 8.01 20.45
N VAL A 253 -7.15 7.82 19.16
CA VAL A 253 -7.57 6.59 18.44
C VAL A 253 -6.86 5.34 18.98
N PHE A 254 -5.55 5.40 19.25
CA PHE A 254 -4.83 4.24 19.84
C PHE A 254 -5.41 3.84 21.19
N ASN A 255 -5.76 4.82 22.03
CA ASN A 255 -6.37 4.56 23.33
C ASN A 255 -7.77 3.97 23.16
N ALA A 256 -8.59 4.52 22.26
CA ALA A 256 -9.92 3.99 21.96
C ALA A 256 -9.87 2.53 21.46
N VAL A 257 -8.87 2.18 20.63
CA VAL A 257 -8.67 0.80 20.17
C VAL A 257 -8.29 -0.14 21.34
N ARG A 258 -7.46 0.31 22.27
CA ARG A 258 -7.10 -0.49 23.45
C ARG A 258 -8.31 -0.70 24.39
N GLU A 259 -9.10 0.34 24.61
CA GLU A 259 -10.35 0.26 25.37
C GLU A 259 -11.35 -0.71 24.72
N LEU A 260 -11.52 -0.65 23.39
CA LEU A 260 -12.35 -1.62 22.66
C LEU A 260 -11.88 -3.08 22.87
N ARG A 261 -10.58 -3.31 22.88
CA ARG A 261 -10.03 -4.66 23.19
C ARG A 261 -10.33 -5.10 24.63
N GLU A 262 -10.24 -4.21 25.60
CA GLU A 262 -10.61 -4.50 27.00
C GLU A 262 -12.12 -4.82 27.12
N GLU A 263 -12.94 -4.28 26.22
CA GLU A 263 -14.38 -4.57 26.10
C GLU A 263 -14.68 -5.83 25.29
N GLY A 264 -13.65 -6.57 24.83
CA GLY A 264 -13.75 -7.83 24.06
C GLY A 264 -13.97 -7.64 22.55
N VAL A 265 -13.73 -6.42 22.00
CA VAL A 265 -13.78 -6.19 20.56
C VAL A 265 -12.45 -6.53 19.93
N PRO A 266 -12.38 -7.38 18.88
CA PRO A 266 -11.13 -7.67 18.16
C PRO A 266 -10.76 -6.46 17.31
N ALA A 267 -9.96 -5.55 17.85
CA ALA A 267 -9.54 -4.32 17.21
C ALA A 267 -8.04 -4.07 17.42
N TYR A 268 -7.32 -3.76 16.34
CA TYR A 268 -5.89 -3.48 16.34
C TYR A 268 -5.59 -2.29 15.43
N PHE A 269 -4.76 -1.36 15.87
CA PHE A 269 -4.36 -0.27 15.01
C PHE A 269 -3.13 -0.62 14.16
N SER A 270 -3.04 0.02 13.02
CA SER A 270 -1.82 0.12 12.22
C SER A 270 -1.69 1.53 11.65
N THR A 271 -0.46 1.97 11.40
CA THR A 271 -0.17 3.26 10.81
C THR A 271 0.81 3.11 9.66
N ASP A 272 0.77 4.07 8.77
CA ASP A 272 1.80 4.34 7.79
C ASP A 272 2.80 5.38 8.33
N THR A 273 3.49 6.10 7.43
CA THR A 273 4.39 7.21 7.77
C THR A 273 3.65 8.49 8.17
N GLY A 274 2.31 8.50 8.25
CA GLY A 274 1.50 9.68 8.60
C GLY A 274 0.80 9.56 9.95
N ALA A 275 -0.15 10.47 10.19
CA ALA A 275 -0.94 10.55 11.44
C ALA A 275 -2.21 9.70 11.40
N SER A 276 -2.76 9.40 10.22
CA SER A 276 -3.98 8.59 10.08
C SER A 276 -3.77 7.18 10.58
N VAL A 277 -4.83 6.61 11.16
CA VAL A 277 -4.81 5.27 11.76
C VAL A 277 -5.73 4.35 10.98
N TYR A 278 -5.32 3.12 10.79
CA TYR A 278 -6.11 2.05 10.21
C TYR A 278 -6.46 1.07 11.34
N VAL A 279 -7.73 0.99 11.71
CA VAL A 279 -8.18 0.06 12.74
C VAL A 279 -8.70 -1.20 12.08
N ASN A 280 -7.96 -2.28 12.27
CA ASN A 280 -8.26 -3.59 11.72
C ASN A 280 -9.20 -4.33 12.68
N THR A 281 -10.36 -4.75 12.18
CA THR A 281 -11.42 -5.42 12.94
C THR A 281 -12.19 -6.38 12.04
N THR A 282 -13.25 -6.97 12.52
CA THR A 282 -14.12 -7.87 11.73
C THR A 282 -15.37 -7.16 11.24
N ALA A 283 -16.06 -7.76 10.27
CA ALA A 283 -17.32 -7.24 9.73
C ALA A 283 -18.36 -6.97 10.84
N ASP A 284 -18.47 -7.87 11.81
CA ASP A 284 -19.45 -7.78 12.91
C ASP A 284 -19.14 -6.63 13.90
N HIS A 285 -17.91 -6.16 13.93
CA HIS A 285 -17.49 -5.12 14.89
C HIS A 285 -17.18 -3.76 14.22
N ALA A 286 -17.22 -3.67 12.90
CA ALA A 286 -16.81 -2.49 12.16
C ALA A 286 -17.61 -1.23 12.53
N ASP A 287 -18.93 -1.34 12.66
CA ASP A 287 -19.79 -0.21 13.04
C ASP A 287 -19.46 0.29 14.45
N ARG A 288 -19.25 -0.63 15.42
CA ARG A 288 -18.88 -0.28 16.78
C ARG A 288 -17.53 0.44 16.84
N VAL A 289 -16.56 -0.01 16.04
CA VAL A 289 -15.25 0.65 15.93
C VAL A 289 -15.40 2.03 15.30
N ALA A 290 -16.16 2.16 14.21
CA ALA A 290 -16.40 3.44 13.55
C ALA A 290 -17.08 4.45 14.47
N ASP A 291 -18.06 4.03 15.25
CA ASP A 291 -18.74 4.89 16.22
C ASP A 291 -17.79 5.35 17.34
N ARG A 292 -16.92 4.47 17.85
CA ARG A 292 -15.91 4.86 18.85
C ARG A 292 -14.89 5.86 18.28
N ILE A 293 -14.50 5.75 17.00
CA ILE A 293 -13.62 6.72 16.34
C ILE A 293 -14.30 8.08 16.20
N LYS A 294 -15.59 8.12 15.87
CA LYS A 294 -16.37 9.37 15.84
C LYS A 294 -16.47 10.04 17.22
N GLU A 295 -16.59 9.26 18.29
CA GLU A 295 -16.62 9.78 19.66
C GLU A 295 -15.33 10.53 20.05
N VAL A 296 -14.19 10.12 19.51
CA VAL A 296 -12.92 10.85 19.68
C VAL A 296 -12.74 12.01 18.70
N GLY A 297 -13.76 12.31 17.89
CA GLY A 297 -13.80 13.50 17.03
C GLY A 297 -13.06 13.33 15.69
N VAL A 298 -12.84 12.11 15.23
CA VAL A 298 -12.12 11.82 14.00
C VAL A 298 -13.06 11.25 12.92
N GLU A 299 -12.95 11.75 11.69
CA GLU A 299 -13.68 11.19 10.55
C GLU A 299 -13.17 9.79 10.20
N SER A 300 -14.09 8.91 9.82
CA SER A 300 -13.75 7.52 9.49
C SER A 300 -14.48 7.01 8.25
N ASN A 301 -13.82 6.07 7.54
CA ASN A 301 -14.44 5.26 6.50
C ASN A 301 -14.15 3.80 6.79
N THR A 302 -15.07 2.91 6.40
CA THR A 302 -14.88 1.46 6.54
C THR A 302 -14.54 0.87 5.19
N TRP A 303 -13.43 0.16 5.12
CA TRP A 303 -12.93 -0.52 3.93
C TRP A 303 -12.95 -2.03 4.11
N GLU A 304 -12.93 -2.71 2.95
CA GLU A 304 -12.84 -4.17 2.83
C GLU A 304 -11.51 -4.55 2.18
N VAL A 305 -11.23 -5.84 2.13
CA VAL A 305 -10.09 -6.37 1.37
C VAL A 305 -10.35 -6.21 -0.13
N GLY A 306 -9.41 -5.59 -0.83
CA GLY A 306 -9.48 -5.35 -2.28
C GLY A 306 -8.80 -6.43 -3.09
N GLY A 307 -9.32 -6.66 -4.29
CA GLY A 307 -8.77 -7.62 -5.24
C GLY A 307 -7.50 -7.13 -5.96
N PRO A 308 -6.95 -7.97 -6.85
CA PRO A 308 -5.79 -7.61 -7.69
C PRO A 308 -6.16 -6.64 -8.81
N ALA A 309 -5.13 -6.05 -9.44
CA ALA A 309 -5.29 -5.32 -10.69
C ALA A 309 -5.92 -6.20 -11.77
N ARG A 310 -6.84 -5.63 -12.55
CA ARG A 310 -7.60 -6.34 -13.59
C ARG A 310 -8.02 -5.39 -14.70
N THR A 311 -8.27 -5.92 -15.88
CA THR A 311 -8.94 -5.19 -16.96
C THR A 311 -10.41 -4.92 -16.62
N VAL A 312 -10.93 -3.81 -17.12
CA VAL A 312 -12.34 -3.43 -17.11
C VAL A 312 -12.80 -3.12 -18.53
N ASP A 313 -14.11 -3.16 -18.78
CA ASP A 313 -14.66 -2.97 -20.13
C ASP A 313 -14.75 -1.48 -20.54
N ASP A 314 -14.70 -0.55 -19.56
CA ASP A 314 -14.83 0.89 -19.78
C ASP A 314 -13.45 1.51 -20.00
N ALA A 315 -13.25 2.12 -21.18
CA ALA A 315 -12.10 2.94 -21.48
C ALA A 315 -12.39 4.41 -21.17
N LEU A 316 -11.34 5.19 -20.82
CA LEU A 316 -11.47 6.62 -20.51
C LEU A 316 -11.45 7.49 -21.76
N PHE A 317 -10.97 6.95 -22.89
CA PHE A 317 -10.97 7.61 -24.21
C PHE A 317 -11.09 6.59 -25.35
#